data_65e6b97592c4aa8574a4e35e2a0d9d18
#
_entry.id   65e6b97592c4aa8574a4e35e2a0d9d18
#
_cell.length_a   1.000
_cell.length_b   1.000
_cell.length_c   1.000
_cell.angle_alpha   90.00
_cell.angle_beta   90.00
_cell.angle_gamma   90.00
#
_symmetry.space_group_name_H-M   'P 1'
#
loop_
_entity.id
_entity.type
_entity.pdbx_description
1 polymer ?
#
loop_
_entity_poly.entity_id
_entity_poly.type
_entity_poly.pdbx_seq_one_letter_code
_entity_poly.pdbx_strand_id
1 'polypeptide(L)'
;MKILLSLLFIFSTLVTFADHHGKKKPLKAFMITGGCCHDYPKQKNIISEGISERVPTKWDIFFEMDEKKSKARLNKKGWADGYDYIVYNHCFAHEKDAKFVKSIADIHKAGKPAIALHCAMHSYHWSIPAKEGEKKAWPEMLGASSKGHGPKAAITVNKVKKHANHPIMKDMPDGWLTPEGELYNVQEVYEGTTVLAYGDNGKDKRPNEPQACAWINTHGKGRIFSTTLGHH
;
A
#
# COMPACT_ATOMS: atom_id res chain seq x y z
N MET A 1 -68.06 -44.02 26.56
CA MET A 1 -67.30 -42.84 26.67
C MET A 1 -65.96 -43.11 25.98
N LYS A 2 -65.81 -42.70 24.70
CA LYS A 2 -64.62 -42.97 23.88
C LYS A 2 -63.76 -41.72 23.86
N ILE A 3 -62.57 -41.84 24.42
CA ILE A 3 -61.59 -40.75 24.42
C ILE A 3 -60.75 -40.86 23.13
N LEU A 4 -60.82 -39.83 22.28
CA LEU A 4 -60.07 -39.72 21.04
C LEU A 4 -58.74 -38.99 21.39
N LEU A 5 -57.65 -39.72 21.28
CA LEU A 5 -56.31 -39.13 21.41
C LEU A 5 -55.87 -38.59 20.03
N SER A 6 -55.77 -37.25 19.90
CA SER A 6 -55.25 -36.62 18.70
C SER A 6 -53.74 -36.46 18.87
N LEU A 7 -52.90 -37.19 18.08
CA LEU A 7 -51.49 -37.00 17.94
C LEU A 7 -51.23 -35.80 17.03
N LEU A 8 -50.70 -34.77 17.58
CA LEU A 8 -50.18 -33.60 16.82
C LEU A 8 -48.74 -33.93 16.35
N PHE A 9 -48.58 -34.18 15.06
CA PHE A 9 -47.25 -34.30 14.44
C PHE A 9 -46.71 -32.89 14.16
N ILE A 10 -45.72 -32.41 14.96
CA ILE A 10 -44.99 -31.20 14.68
C ILE A 10 -43.91 -31.53 13.65
N PHE A 11 -44.15 -31.14 12.41
CA PHE A 11 -43.11 -31.15 11.36
C PHE A 11 -42.13 -30.00 11.59
N SER A 12 -41.00 -30.30 12.20
CA SER A 12 -39.87 -29.35 12.31
C SER A 12 -39.15 -29.32 10.97
N THR A 13 -39.44 -28.31 10.16
CA THR A 13 -38.66 -28.02 8.95
C THR A 13 -37.30 -27.43 9.36
N LEU A 14 -36.27 -28.26 9.32
CA LEU A 14 -34.88 -27.76 9.37
C LEU A 14 -34.63 -26.91 8.11
N VAL A 15 -34.67 -25.60 8.25
CA VAL A 15 -34.16 -24.68 7.23
C VAL A 15 -32.63 -24.71 7.32
N THR A 16 -32.00 -25.52 6.49
CA THR A 16 -30.57 -25.47 6.29
C THR A 16 -30.25 -24.18 5.52
N PHE A 17 -29.75 -23.15 6.20
CA PHE A 17 -29.12 -22.03 5.53
C PHE A 17 -27.85 -22.55 4.86
N ALA A 18 -27.95 -22.83 3.58
CA ALA A 18 -26.76 -23.07 2.76
C ALA A 18 -25.98 -21.77 2.68
N ASP A 19 -24.87 -21.72 3.39
CA ASP A 19 -23.93 -20.59 3.39
C ASP A 19 -23.25 -20.52 2.01
N HIS A 20 -23.89 -19.83 1.06
CA HIS A 20 -23.39 -19.60 -0.28
C HIS A 20 -22.29 -18.50 -0.27
N HIS A 21 -21.31 -18.62 0.63
CA HIS A 21 -20.05 -17.91 0.50
C HIS A 21 -19.21 -18.62 -0.57
N GLY A 22 -19.54 -18.39 -1.83
CA GLY A 22 -18.69 -18.78 -2.94
C GLY A 22 -17.28 -18.29 -2.65
N LYS A 23 -16.30 -19.19 -2.43
CA LYS A 23 -14.91 -18.86 -2.14
C LYS A 23 -14.40 -17.94 -3.24
N LYS A 24 -14.24 -16.66 -2.94
CA LYS A 24 -13.68 -15.68 -3.89
C LYS A 24 -12.33 -16.19 -4.38
N LYS A 25 -12.13 -16.18 -5.69
CA LYS A 25 -10.84 -16.54 -6.28
C LYS A 25 -9.75 -15.67 -5.66
N PRO A 26 -8.64 -16.24 -5.17
CA PRO A 26 -7.53 -15.46 -4.63
C PRO A 26 -7.00 -14.45 -5.65
N LEU A 27 -6.73 -13.22 -5.20
CA LEU A 27 -6.04 -12.23 -6.00
C LEU A 27 -4.59 -12.68 -6.24
N LYS A 28 -4.02 -12.30 -7.35
CA LYS A 28 -2.60 -12.51 -7.67
C LYS A 28 -1.84 -11.21 -7.45
N ALA A 29 -0.89 -11.21 -6.54
CA ALA A 29 -0.05 -10.07 -6.23
C ALA A 29 1.40 -10.33 -6.63
N PHE A 30 2.05 -9.30 -7.15
CA PHE A 30 3.50 -9.28 -7.33
C PHE A 30 4.10 -8.27 -6.35
N MET A 31 4.97 -8.75 -5.46
CA MET A 31 5.72 -7.89 -4.54
C MET A 31 7.14 -7.72 -5.04
N ILE A 32 7.57 -6.47 -5.18
CA ILE A 32 8.95 -6.09 -5.43
C ILE A 32 9.50 -5.57 -4.11
N THR A 33 10.53 -6.23 -3.59
CA THR A 33 11.09 -5.91 -2.27
C THR A 33 12.59 -6.05 -2.27
N GLY A 34 13.30 -5.17 -1.55
CA GLY A 34 14.75 -5.18 -1.48
C GLY A 34 15.40 -3.81 -1.60
N GLY A 35 16.68 -3.78 -1.96
CA GLY A 35 17.47 -2.56 -1.99
C GLY A 35 18.15 -2.28 -0.65
N CYS A 36 18.35 -1.01 -0.28
CA CYS A 36 19.03 -0.64 0.96
C CYS A 36 18.08 -0.36 2.12
N CYS A 37 18.64 -0.24 3.29
CA CYS A 37 18.15 0.56 4.42
C CYS A 37 17.19 -0.15 5.38
N HIS A 38 16.52 -1.23 4.99
CA HIS A 38 15.54 -1.93 5.83
C HIS A 38 15.68 -3.45 5.80
N ASP A 39 15.02 -4.14 6.76
CA ASP A 39 14.99 -5.61 6.87
C ASP A 39 13.93 -6.20 5.92
N TYR A 40 14.18 -6.09 4.61
CA TYR A 40 13.29 -6.64 3.58
C TYR A 40 13.08 -8.16 3.67
N PRO A 41 14.07 -8.97 4.07
CA PRO A 41 13.85 -10.41 4.32
C PRO A 41 12.72 -10.69 5.30
N LYS A 42 12.59 -9.88 6.35
CA LYS A 42 11.52 -9.96 7.34
C LYS A 42 10.24 -9.29 6.85
N GLN A 43 10.36 -8.07 6.33
CA GLN A 43 9.20 -7.27 5.90
C GLN A 43 8.35 -7.96 4.84
N LYS A 44 8.97 -8.66 3.86
CA LYS A 44 8.22 -9.36 2.81
C LYS A 44 7.23 -10.39 3.37
N ASN A 45 7.60 -11.07 4.45
CA ASN A 45 6.74 -12.05 5.09
C ASN A 45 5.61 -11.36 5.86
N ILE A 46 5.95 -10.37 6.70
CA ILE A 46 4.95 -9.58 7.46
C ILE A 46 3.89 -8.99 6.53
N ILE A 47 4.31 -8.41 5.41
CA ILE A 47 3.39 -7.77 4.45
C ILE A 47 2.51 -8.84 3.77
N SER A 48 3.11 -9.91 3.26
CA SER A 48 2.35 -10.94 2.53
C SER A 48 1.39 -11.70 3.44
N GLU A 49 1.79 -12.03 4.66
CA GLU A 49 0.96 -12.68 5.67
C GLU A 49 -0.17 -11.74 6.12
N GLY A 50 0.16 -10.52 6.51
CA GLY A 50 -0.82 -9.55 6.99
C GLY A 50 -1.89 -9.18 5.95
N ILE A 51 -1.55 -9.13 4.67
CA ILE A 51 -2.54 -8.95 3.59
C ILE A 51 -3.36 -10.23 3.41
N SER A 52 -2.71 -11.41 3.41
CA SER A 52 -3.39 -12.68 3.18
C SER A 52 -4.41 -13.05 4.26
N GLU A 53 -4.19 -12.62 5.50
CA GLU A 53 -5.16 -12.75 6.59
C GLU A 53 -6.48 -12.03 6.31
N ARG A 54 -6.45 -10.98 5.50
CA ARG A 54 -7.60 -10.10 5.19
C ARG A 54 -8.19 -10.36 3.83
N VAL A 55 -7.33 -10.69 2.86
CA VAL A 55 -7.71 -10.91 1.46
C VAL A 55 -6.97 -12.12 0.91
N PRO A 56 -7.67 -13.21 0.53
CA PRO A 56 -7.01 -14.35 -0.09
C PRO A 56 -6.14 -13.92 -1.26
N THR A 57 -4.83 -14.12 -1.14
CA THR A 57 -3.85 -13.63 -2.12
C THR A 57 -2.83 -14.72 -2.45
N LYS A 58 -2.55 -14.89 -3.74
CA LYS A 58 -1.40 -15.66 -4.24
C LYS A 58 -0.28 -14.69 -4.54
N TRP A 59 0.85 -14.92 -3.90
CA TRP A 59 2.02 -14.06 -3.99
C TRP A 59 3.06 -14.60 -4.98
N ASP A 60 3.59 -13.69 -5.77
CA ASP A 60 4.89 -13.80 -6.42
C ASP A 60 5.77 -12.70 -5.80
N ILE A 61 6.83 -13.11 -5.08
CA ILE A 61 7.69 -12.19 -4.33
C ILE A 61 9.06 -12.16 -4.98
N PHE A 62 9.38 -11.04 -5.59
CA PHE A 62 10.69 -10.77 -6.15
C PHE A 62 11.51 -9.99 -5.11
N PHE A 63 12.37 -10.73 -4.40
CA PHE A 63 13.31 -10.17 -3.42
C PHE A 63 14.67 -10.01 -4.06
N GLU A 64 15.17 -8.78 -4.18
CA GLU A 64 16.45 -8.47 -4.77
C GLU A 64 17.08 -7.24 -4.11
N MET A 65 18.33 -7.38 -3.64
CA MET A 65 19.07 -6.26 -3.03
C MET A 65 19.85 -5.46 -4.08
N ASP A 66 20.13 -6.05 -5.23
CA ASP A 66 20.86 -5.41 -6.33
C ASP A 66 19.90 -4.64 -7.24
N GLU A 67 20.08 -3.34 -7.30
CA GLU A 67 19.25 -2.43 -8.10
C GLU A 67 19.32 -2.73 -9.60
N LYS A 68 20.49 -3.16 -10.12
CA LYS A 68 20.65 -3.49 -11.55
C LYS A 68 19.88 -4.75 -11.90
N LYS A 69 19.90 -5.77 -11.04
CA LYS A 69 19.12 -6.99 -11.23
C LYS A 69 17.62 -6.71 -11.13
N SER A 70 17.23 -5.86 -10.20
CA SER A 70 15.85 -5.41 -10.09
C SER A 70 15.40 -4.68 -11.36
N LYS A 71 16.20 -3.74 -11.85
CA LYS A 71 15.95 -3.06 -13.14
C LYS A 71 15.82 -4.06 -14.29
N ALA A 72 16.73 -5.02 -14.39
CA ALA A 72 16.70 -6.05 -15.43
C ALA A 72 15.41 -6.89 -15.39
N ARG A 73 14.88 -7.19 -14.18
CA ARG A 73 13.62 -7.92 -14.00
C ARG A 73 12.41 -7.08 -14.44
N LEU A 74 12.37 -5.82 -14.02
CA LEU A 74 11.25 -4.91 -14.28
C LEU A 74 11.28 -4.29 -15.69
N ASN A 75 12.38 -4.43 -16.40
CA ASN A 75 12.49 -3.99 -17.81
C ASN A 75 12.03 -5.07 -18.81
N LYS A 76 11.70 -6.27 -18.34
CA LYS A 76 11.15 -7.31 -19.19
C LYS A 76 9.74 -6.96 -19.62
N LYS A 77 9.44 -7.11 -20.93
CA LYS A 77 8.08 -6.91 -21.43
C LYS A 77 7.09 -7.82 -20.68
N GLY A 78 5.99 -7.25 -20.25
CA GLY A 78 4.93 -7.99 -19.57
C GLY A 78 5.26 -8.42 -18.14
N TRP A 79 6.24 -7.83 -17.47
CA TRP A 79 6.64 -8.22 -16.12
C TRP A 79 5.49 -8.09 -15.09
N ALA A 80 4.52 -7.24 -15.35
CA ALA A 80 3.35 -7.02 -14.49
C ALA A 80 2.10 -7.77 -14.97
N ASP A 81 2.20 -8.55 -16.05
CA ASP A 81 1.04 -9.24 -16.62
C ASP A 81 0.58 -10.40 -15.73
N GLY A 82 -0.73 -10.61 -15.69
CA GLY A 82 -1.34 -11.69 -14.92
C GLY A 82 -1.45 -11.43 -13.41
N TYR A 83 -0.98 -10.29 -12.91
CA TYR A 83 -1.18 -9.87 -11.53
C TYR A 83 -2.36 -8.89 -11.42
N ASP A 84 -3.11 -9.00 -10.33
CA ASP A 84 -4.23 -8.11 -10.04
C ASP A 84 -3.74 -6.78 -9.44
N TYR A 85 -2.63 -6.79 -8.70
CA TYR A 85 -1.98 -5.59 -8.16
C TYR A 85 -0.48 -5.82 -7.89
N ILE A 86 0.25 -4.71 -7.74
CA ILE A 86 1.69 -4.69 -7.47
C ILE A 86 1.93 -4.07 -6.09
N VAL A 87 2.87 -4.65 -5.32
CA VAL A 87 3.33 -4.09 -4.04
C VAL A 87 4.79 -3.68 -4.16
N TYR A 88 5.07 -2.43 -3.89
CA TYR A 88 6.41 -1.87 -3.84
C TYR A 88 6.85 -1.69 -2.39
N ASN A 89 7.77 -2.55 -1.96
CA ASN A 89 8.45 -2.48 -0.67
C ASN A 89 9.95 -2.52 -0.89
N HIS A 90 10.50 -1.48 -1.50
CA HIS A 90 11.90 -1.46 -1.91
C HIS A 90 12.53 -0.08 -1.77
N CYS A 91 13.86 -0.03 -1.78
CA CYS A 91 14.63 1.22 -1.81
C CYS A 91 15.72 1.17 -2.89
N PHE A 92 15.37 1.56 -4.11
CA PHE A 92 16.28 1.66 -5.26
C PHE A 92 16.52 3.15 -5.58
N ALA A 93 17.24 3.82 -4.69
CA ALA A 93 17.40 5.27 -4.72
C ALA A 93 18.35 5.78 -5.81
N HIS A 94 19.24 4.93 -6.33
CA HIS A 94 20.32 5.35 -7.26
C HIS A 94 19.95 5.18 -8.75
N GLU A 95 18.78 4.61 -9.07
CA GLU A 95 18.35 4.48 -10.45
C GLU A 95 18.14 5.86 -11.10
N LYS A 96 18.80 6.10 -12.22
CA LYS A 96 18.83 7.42 -12.93
C LYS A 96 18.09 7.38 -14.27
N ASP A 97 17.64 6.23 -14.72
CA ASP A 97 16.99 6.10 -16.01
C ASP A 97 15.52 6.52 -15.93
N ALA A 98 15.27 7.78 -16.27
CA ALA A 98 13.92 8.34 -16.26
C ALA A 98 12.95 7.62 -17.20
N LYS A 99 13.44 7.05 -18.33
CA LYS A 99 12.61 6.29 -19.26
C LYS A 99 12.16 4.96 -18.64
N PHE A 100 13.06 4.27 -17.96
CA PHE A 100 12.76 3.06 -17.23
C PHE A 100 11.72 3.34 -16.13
N VAL A 101 11.95 4.35 -15.30
CA VAL A 101 11.03 4.72 -14.22
C VAL A 101 9.66 5.11 -14.77
N LYS A 102 9.63 5.87 -15.85
CA LYS A 102 8.38 6.20 -16.54
C LYS A 102 7.66 4.96 -17.06
N SER A 103 8.38 3.97 -17.58
CA SER A 103 7.76 2.73 -18.07
C SER A 103 7.07 1.94 -16.95
N ILE A 104 7.59 1.99 -15.72
CA ILE A 104 6.91 1.41 -14.54
C ILE A 104 5.62 2.20 -14.25
N ALA A 105 5.71 3.53 -14.16
CA ALA A 105 4.54 4.37 -13.89
C ALA A 105 3.44 4.24 -14.95
N ASP A 106 3.82 4.08 -16.23
CA ASP A 106 2.88 3.92 -17.33
C ASP A 106 2.02 2.64 -17.22
N ILE A 107 2.54 1.57 -16.62
CA ILE A 107 1.76 0.34 -16.33
C ILE A 107 0.59 0.67 -15.38
N HIS A 108 0.86 1.48 -14.37
CA HIS A 108 -0.18 1.93 -13.43
C HIS A 108 -1.12 2.93 -14.08
N LYS A 109 -0.59 3.83 -14.91
CA LYS A 109 -1.42 4.76 -15.70
C LYS A 109 -2.40 4.02 -16.62
N ALA A 110 -2.01 2.85 -17.12
CA ALA A 110 -2.88 1.99 -17.94
C ALA A 110 -3.95 1.23 -17.11
N GLY A 111 -3.85 1.20 -15.77
CA GLY A 111 -4.89 0.65 -14.89
C GLY A 111 -4.43 -0.38 -13.85
N LYS A 112 -3.14 -0.74 -13.80
CA LYS A 112 -2.64 -1.68 -12.80
C LYS A 112 -2.65 -1.02 -11.41
N PRO A 113 -3.37 -1.57 -10.41
CA PRO A 113 -3.33 -1.05 -9.04
C PRO A 113 -1.96 -1.24 -8.39
N ALA A 114 -1.60 -0.33 -7.47
CA ALA A 114 -0.37 -0.46 -6.68
C ALA A 114 -0.54 -0.10 -5.21
N ILE A 115 0.33 -0.70 -4.41
CA ILE A 115 0.59 -0.35 -3.01
C ILE A 115 2.07 0.03 -2.92
N ALA A 116 2.38 1.21 -2.40
CA ALA A 116 3.75 1.67 -2.17
C ALA A 116 3.98 1.91 -0.67
N LEU A 117 5.01 1.28 -0.13
CA LEU A 117 5.28 1.25 1.29
C LEU A 117 6.62 1.92 1.60
N HIS A 118 6.59 2.83 2.56
CA HIS A 118 7.75 3.43 3.22
C HIS A 118 8.86 3.84 2.23
N CYS A 119 9.97 3.13 2.19
CA CYS A 119 11.13 3.47 1.38
C CYS A 119 10.86 3.48 -0.14
N ALA A 120 9.76 2.87 -0.59
CA ALA A 120 9.32 3.01 -1.98
C ALA A 120 9.09 4.47 -2.39
N MET A 121 8.78 5.35 -1.43
CA MET A 121 8.68 6.80 -1.64
C MET A 121 9.98 7.43 -2.13
N HIS A 122 11.12 6.90 -1.71
CA HIS A 122 12.45 7.41 -2.06
C HIS A 122 13.09 6.66 -3.24
N SER A 123 12.50 5.55 -3.68
CA SER A 123 12.95 4.85 -4.87
C SER A 123 12.75 5.70 -6.11
N TYR A 124 13.65 5.58 -7.09
CA TYR A 124 13.55 6.19 -8.43
C TYR A 124 13.36 7.70 -8.46
N HIS A 125 13.23 8.32 -7.31
CA HIS A 125 12.92 9.74 -7.18
C HIS A 125 14.17 10.59 -7.02
N TRP A 126 15.10 10.16 -6.18
CA TRP A 126 16.23 11.02 -5.77
C TRP A 126 17.26 11.23 -6.85
N SER A 127 17.50 10.20 -7.62
CA SER A 127 18.58 10.19 -8.61
C SER A 127 18.20 10.75 -9.97
N ILE A 128 16.90 10.94 -10.22
CA ILE A 128 16.40 11.46 -11.49
C ILE A 128 16.22 12.96 -11.37
N PRO A 129 17.00 13.76 -12.10
CA PRO A 129 16.78 15.22 -12.12
C PRO A 129 15.44 15.52 -12.78
N ALA A 130 14.72 16.51 -12.26
CA ALA A 130 13.57 17.11 -12.92
C ALA A 130 13.96 18.50 -13.42
N LYS A 131 13.46 18.90 -14.57
CA LYS A 131 13.48 20.27 -15.01
C LYS A 131 12.53 21.10 -14.14
N GLU A 132 12.76 22.40 -14.08
CA GLU A 132 11.87 23.29 -13.36
C GLU A 132 10.42 23.13 -13.85
N GLY A 133 9.49 22.96 -12.92
CA GLY A 133 8.07 22.71 -13.23
C GLY A 133 7.71 21.32 -13.73
N GLU A 134 8.68 20.43 -13.93
CA GLU A 134 8.43 19.04 -14.35
C GLU A 134 8.22 18.13 -13.16
N LYS A 135 7.09 17.39 -13.17
CA LYS A 135 6.83 16.32 -12.19
C LYS A 135 7.58 15.06 -12.60
N LYS A 136 8.22 14.42 -11.63
CA LYS A 136 8.87 13.12 -11.86
C LYS A 136 7.82 12.02 -11.91
N ALA A 137 7.95 11.07 -12.83
CA ALA A 137 6.96 10.03 -13.07
C ALA A 137 6.63 9.19 -11.82
N TRP A 138 7.62 8.90 -10.99
CA TRP A 138 7.41 8.08 -9.80
C TRP A 138 6.61 8.81 -8.71
N PRO A 139 7.00 10.00 -8.22
CA PRO A 139 6.19 10.75 -7.26
C PRO A 139 4.81 11.13 -7.80
N GLU A 140 4.69 11.42 -9.09
CA GLU A 140 3.39 11.69 -9.73
C GLU A 140 2.46 10.47 -9.63
N MET A 141 2.98 9.27 -9.90
CA MET A 141 2.24 8.03 -9.73
C MET A 141 1.85 7.83 -8.26
N LEU A 142 2.78 8.05 -7.32
CA LEU A 142 2.50 7.90 -5.89
C LEU A 142 1.51 8.93 -5.34
N GLY A 143 1.43 10.11 -5.95
CA GLY A 143 0.57 11.22 -5.52
C GLY A 143 1.23 12.19 -4.54
N ALA A 144 2.49 11.97 -4.16
CA ALA A 144 3.23 12.85 -3.28
C ALA A 144 4.73 12.71 -3.47
N SER A 145 5.49 13.74 -3.05
CA SER A 145 6.95 13.73 -3.04
C SER A 145 7.51 13.86 -1.62
N SER A 146 8.67 13.24 -1.38
CA SER A 146 9.38 13.32 -0.11
C SER A 146 10.88 13.44 -0.35
N LYS A 147 11.59 14.17 0.51
CA LYS A 147 13.05 14.34 0.48
C LYS A 147 13.75 13.87 1.74
N GLY A 148 13.32 12.78 2.33
CA GLY A 148 13.92 12.26 3.53
C GLY A 148 12.92 12.15 4.67
N HIS A 149 13.44 11.95 5.85
CA HIS A 149 12.64 11.69 7.04
C HIS A 149 13.23 12.38 8.26
N GLY A 150 12.44 12.50 9.31
CA GLY A 150 12.88 12.94 10.62
C GLY A 150 13.64 11.85 11.40
N PRO A 151 14.00 12.14 12.65
CA PRO A 151 14.62 11.14 13.54
C PRO A 151 13.65 9.98 13.81
N LYS A 152 14.21 8.81 14.13
CA LYS A 152 13.41 7.66 14.58
C LYS A 152 12.65 8.00 15.86
N ALA A 153 11.37 7.80 15.83
CA ALA A 153 10.45 7.99 16.95
C ALA A 153 9.15 7.24 16.71
N ALA A 154 8.37 7.02 17.77
CA ALA A 154 6.99 6.61 17.62
C ALA A 154 6.20 7.73 16.89
N ILE A 155 5.30 7.35 16.01
CA ILE A 155 4.51 8.27 15.20
C ILE A 155 3.05 8.14 15.65
N THR A 156 2.46 9.24 16.07
CA THR A 156 1.01 9.32 16.29
C THR A 156 0.32 9.52 14.95
N VAL A 157 -0.51 8.56 14.55
CA VAL A 157 -1.22 8.56 13.28
C VAL A 157 -2.66 8.99 13.50
N ASN A 158 -3.02 10.16 12.95
CA ASN A 158 -4.36 10.75 13.08
C ASN A 158 -5.10 10.65 11.74
N LYS A 159 -6.31 10.12 11.78
CA LYS A 159 -7.17 10.02 10.59
C LYS A 159 -7.67 11.40 10.17
N VAL A 160 -7.76 11.62 8.87
CA VAL A 160 -8.47 12.78 8.33
C VAL A 160 -9.97 12.59 8.58
N LYS A 161 -10.59 13.44 9.40
CA LYS A 161 -11.98 13.28 9.87
C LYS A 161 -12.97 12.97 8.75
N LYS A 162 -12.93 13.71 7.65
CA LYS A 162 -13.82 13.50 6.49
C LYS A 162 -13.63 12.14 5.79
N HIS A 163 -12.52 11.46 6.05
CA HIS A 163 -12.16 10.16 5.46
C HIS A 163 -12.08 9.04 6.51
N ALA A 164 -12.50 9.28 7.76
CA ALA A 164 -12.40 8.30 8.85
C ALA A 164 -13.13 6.98 8.56
N ASN A 165 -14.21 7.04 7.79
CA ASN A 165 -14.99 5.87 7.36
C ASN A 165 -14.53 5.26 6.00
N HIS A 166 -13.44 5.78 5.42
CA HIS A 166 -12.89 5.19 4.20
C HIS A 166 -12.50 3.73 4.45
N PRO A 167 -12.76 2.77 3.53
CA PRO A 167 -12.47 1.35 3.75
C PRO A 167 -11.07 1.03 4.25
N ILE A 168 -10.07 1.82 3.84
CA ILE A 168 -8.67 1.67 4.31
C ILE A 168 -8.51 2.12 5.78
N MET A 169 -9.32 3.07 6.26
CA MET A 169 -9.14 3.73 7.54
C MET A 169 -10.14 3.32 8.62
N LYS A 170 -11.25 2.70 8.25
CA LYS A 170 -12.38 2.43 9.18
C LYS A 170 -11.98 1.63 10.43
N ASP A 171 -11.09 0.66 10.27
CA ASP A 171 -10.66 -0.24 11.35
C ASP A 171 -9.37 0.21 12.04
N MET A 172 -8.74 1.30 11.58
CA MET A 172 -7.57 1.87 12.23
C MET A 172 -8.02 2.79 13.38
N PRO A 173 -7.48 2.66 14.60
CA PRO A 173 -7.72 3.60 15.66
C PRO A 173 -7.27 5.02 15.28
N ASP A 174 -8.02 6.05 15.67
CA ASP A 174 -7.54 7.42 15.60
C ASP A 174 -6.50 7.64 16.71
N GLY A 175 -5.44 8.39 16.41
CA GLY A 175 -4.33 8.56 17.34
C GLY A 175 -3.49 7.28 17.53
N TRP A 176 -3.50 6.34 16.57
CA TRP A 176 -2.68 5.14 16.66
C TRP A 176 -1.20 5.49 16.78
N LEU A 177 -0.57 4.98 17.85
CA LEU A 177 0.86 5.15 18.10
C LEU A 177 1.62 3.98 17.48
N THR A 178 2.49 4.27 16.52
CA THR A 178 3.34 3.25 15.90
C THR A 178 4.52 2.87 16.82
N PRO A 179 5.17 1.72 16.61
CA PRO A 179 6.54 1.53 17.05
C PRO A 179 7.47 2.63 16.54
N GLU A 180 8.69 2.71 17.04
CA GLU A 180 9.68 3.67 16.55
C GLU A 180 9.91 3.48 15.04
N GLY A 181 9.74 4.55 14.28
CA GLY A 181 9.88 4.58 12.83
C GLY A 181 10.37 5.93 12.34
N GLU A 182 10.31 6.13 11.07
CA GLU A 182 10.76 7.34 10.38
C GLU A 182 9.56 8.07 9.78
N LEU A 183 9.23 9.25 10.31
CA LEU A 183 8.21 10.10 9.70
C LEU A 183 8.82 10.85 8.52
N TYR A 184 8.30 10.60 7.33
CA TYR A 184 8.83 11.19 6.11
C TYR A 184 8.45 12.66 5.95
N ASN A 185 9.39 13.42 5.37
CA ASN A 185 9.23 14.81 5.02
C ASN A 185 8.51 14.91 3.68
N VAL A 186 7.18 14.86 3.71
CA VAL A 186 6.37 15.04 2.51
C VAL A 186 6.39 16.51 2.13
N GLN A 187 6.97 16.82 0.98
CA GLN A 187 7.14 18.20 0.53
C GLN A 187 5.93 18.71 -0.22
N GLU A 188 5.33 17.84 -1.01
CA GLU A 188 4.20 18.16 -1.85
C GLU A 188 3.26 16.96 -1.91
N VAL A 189 1.98 17.21 -1.70
CA VAL A 189 0.88 16.30 -2.03
C VAL A 189 0.26 16.84 -3.31
N TYR A 190 0.28 16.04 -4.37
CA TYR A 190 -0.17 16.48 -5.68
C TYR A 190 -1.68 16.57 -5.77
N GLU A 191 -2.15 17.43 -6.67
CA GLU A 191 -3.56 17.59 -6.98
C GLU A 191 -4.20 16.23 -7.35
N GLY A 192 -5.41 15.98 -6.87
CA GLY A 192 -6.12 14.70 -7.05
C GLY A 192 -5.77 13.63 -6.02
N THR A 193 -4.73 13.83 -5.20
CA THR A 193 -4.39 12.92 -4.10
C THR A 193 -5.31 13.16 -2.90
N THR A 194 -5.82 12.07 -2.33
CA THR A 194 -6.63 12.11 -1.11
C THR A 194 -5.82 11.61 0.07
N VAL A 195 -5.43 12.52 0.96
CA VAL A 195 -4.75 12.15 2.22
C VAL A 195 -5.77 11.53 3.18
N LEU A 196 -5.45 10.37 3.71
CA LEU A 196 -6.27 9.59 4.63
C LEU A 196 -5.83 9.75 6.08
N ALA A 197 -4.53 9.91 6.32
CA ALA A 197 -3.97 10.11 7.65
C ALA A 197 -2.72 11.00 7.62
N TYR A 198 -2.53 11.70 8.72
CA TYR A 198 -1.33 12.46 9.04
C TYR A 198 -0.60 11.85 10.22
N GLY A 199 0.73 11.90 10.19
CA GLY A 199 1.62 11.47 11.25
C GLY A 199 2.30 12.64 11.96
N ASP A 200 2.51 12.49 13.26
CA ASP A 200 3.28 13.39 14.10
C ASP A 200 4.18 12.55 15.02
N ASN A 201 5.47 12.87 15.11
CA ASN A 201 6.40 12.16 15.99
C ASN A 201 6.85 13.02 17.20
N GLY A 202 6.29 14.21 17.38
CA GLY A 202 6.60 15.12 18.47
C GLY A 202 8.06 15.61 18.53
N LYS A 203 8.93 15.11 17.65
CA LYS A 203 10.38 15.44 17.60
C LYS A 203 10.74 16.28 16.39
N ASP A 204 9.85 16.37 15.43
CA ASP A 204 10.06 17.15 14.22
C ASP A 204 9.91 18.62 14.55
N LYS A 205 11.02 19.36 14.42
CA LYS A 205 11.03 20.82 14.66
C LYS A 205 10.50 21.62 13.45
N ARG A 206 9.98 20.94 12.44
CA ARG A 206 9.37 21.64 11.31
C ARG A 206 8.13 22.37 11.78
N PRO A 207 7.95 23.62 11.39
CA PRO A 207 6.84 24.39 11.90
C PRO A 207 5.51 23.72 11.52
N ASN A 208 4.83 23.19 12.52
CA ASN A 208 3.39 23.06 12.70
C ASN A 208 2.56 22.26 11.68
N GLU A 209 3.14 21.47 10.77
CA GLU A 209 2.34 20.69 9.84
C GLU A 209 2.54 19.20 10.06
N PRO A 210 1.49 18.46 10.48
CA PRO A 210 1.57 17.01 10.50
C PRO A 210 1.83 16.50 9.07
N GLN A 211 2.71 15.51 8.92
CA GLN A 211 3.09 14.96 7.62
C GLN A 211 2.05 13.99 7.13
N ALA A 212 1.67 14.07 5.84
CA ALA A 212 0.87 13.03 5.23
C ALA A 212 1.59 11.69 5.36
N CYS A 213 0.93 10.68 5.94
CA CYS A 213 1.54 9.36 6.16
C CYS A 213 0.76 8.20 5.52
N ALA A 214 -0.47 8.42 5.08
CA ALA A 214 -1.23 7.47 4.28
C ALA A 214 -2.17 8.23 3.32
N TRP A 215 -2.20 7.83 2.06
CA TRP A 215 -3.06 8.45 1.05
C TRP A 215 -3.37 7.52 -0.12
N ILE A 216 -4.36 7.92 -0.91
CA ILE A 216 -4.69 7.30 -2.19
C ILE A 216 -4.52 8.31 -3.32
N ASN A 217 -4.11 7.81 -4.47
CA ASN A 217 -3.99 8.58 -5.70
C ASN A 217 -4.60 7.80 -6.86
N THR A 218 -5.06 8.52 -7.88
CA THR A 218 -5.46 7.95 -9.16
C THR A 218 -4.45 8.38 -10.21
N HIS A 219 -3.68 7.41 -10.73
CA HIS A 219 -2.73 7.65 -11.82
C HIS A 219 -3.29 7.10 -13.13
N GLY A 220 -3.86 7.97 -13.95
CA GLY A 220 -4.63 7.55 -15.13
C GLY A 220 -5.83 6.67 -14.73
N LYS A 221 -5.79 5.38 -15.09
CA LYS A 221 -6.81 4.39 -14.69
C LYS A 221 -6.41 3.58 -13.45
N GLY A 222 -5.18 3.72 -12.96
CA GLY A 222 -4.65 2.94 -11.83
C GLY A 222 -5.00 3.57 -10.47
N ARG A 223 -5.38 2.73 -9.53
CA ARG A 223 -5.58 3.10 -8.13
C ARG A 223 -4.32 2.82 -7.35
N ILE A 224 -3.77 3.83 -6.70
CA ILE A 224 -2.53 3.75 -5.95
C ILE A 224 -2.82 4.05 -4.48
N PHE A 225 -2.37 3.17 -3.59
CA PHE A 225 -2.28 3.45 -2.16
C PHE A 225 -0.82 3.62 -1.80
N SER A 226 -0.50 4.66 -1.06
CA SER A 226 0.86 4.93 -0.59
C SER A 226 0.86 5.25 0.89
N THR A 227 1.91 4.79 1.58
CA THR A 227 2.14 5.14 2.99
C THR A 227 3.61 5.30 3.27
N THR A 228 3.94 6.28 4.11
CA THR A 228 5.30 6.46 4.65
C THR A 228 5.56 5.60 5.89
N LEU A 229 4.55 4.90 6.39
CA LEU A 229 4.67 3.96 7.50
C LEU A 229 5.26 2.62 7.00
N GLY A 230 5.86 1.84 7.90
CA GLY A 230 6.40 0.51 7.55
C GLY A 230 7.92 0.41 7.64
N HIS A 231 8.53 1.15 8.57
CA HIS A 231 9.99 1.12 8.81
C HIS A 231 10.49 -0.25 9.32
N HIS A 232 9.67 -1.01 10.05
CA HIS A 232 10.03 -2.29 10.70
C HIS A 232 9.58 -3.50 9.91
#